data_0e6f1f44c9e2d53e8c285e41b43fce6e
#
_entry.id   0e6f1f44c9e2d53e8c285e41b43fce6e
#
_cell.length_a   1.000
_cell.length_b   1.000
_cell.length_c   1.000
_cell.angle_alpha   90.00
_cell.angle_beta   90.00
_cell.angle_gamma   90.00
#
_symmetry.space_group_name_H-M   'P 1'
#
loop_
_entity.id
_entity.type
_entity.pdbx_description
1 polymer ?
#
loop_
_entity_poly.entity_id
_entity_poly.type
_entity_poly.pdbx_seq_one_letter_code
_entity_poly.pdbx_strand_id
1 'polypeptide(L)'
;TDALGTVKHGRTVIIANTHELATAAFVRDPNASLHASALLDKLRHAAGPERVFTIDAQSIAQRMLGDTMPANIVMLGVAFQRGLVPVSEAALMRAIELNGVAVETNKLAFALGRLAVAAPDALLRLEGIDASVRPEPVEGPAALDALIARREAFLTGYQDTALAQRY
;
A
#
# COMPACT_ATOMS: atom_id res chain seq x y z
N THR A 1 14.14 -4.72 -16.38
CA THR A 1 15.62 -4.81 -16.30
C THR A 1 16.31 -3.54 -16.80
N ASP A 2 15.70 -2.80 -17.72
CA ASP A 2 16.30 -1.59 -18.29
C ASP A 2 16.40 -0.41 -17.29
N ALA A 3 15.48 -0.34 -16.31
CA ALA A 3 15.49 0.71 -15.31
C ALA A 3 16.74 0.70 -14.40
N LEU A 4 17.40 -0.44 -14.19
CA LEU A 4 18.63 -0.51 -13.41
C LEU A 4 19.79 0.24 -14.05
N GLY A 5 19.82 0.34 -15.38
CA GLY A 5 20.82 1.09 -16.11
C GLY A 5 20.78 2.61 -15.88
N THR A 6 19.66 3.14 -15.39
CA THR A 6 19.49 4.56 -15.06
C THR A 6 19.83 4.89 -13.60
N VAL A 7 19.99 3.87 -12.75
CA VAL A 7 20.31 4.03 -11.33
C VAL A 7 21.76 4.48 -11.18
N LYS A 8 21.97 5.57 -10.45
CA LYS A 8 23.29 6.08 -10.10
C LYS A 8 23.56 5.84 -8.63
N HIS A 9 24.61 5.07 -8.34
CA HIS A 9 25.03 4.75 -6.97
C HIS A 9 25.24 6.02 -6.13
N GLY A 10 24.74 6.00 -4.89
CA GLY A 10 24.82 7.11 -3.95
C GLY A 10 23.97 8.35 -4.31
N ARG A 11 23.34 8.38 -5.47
CA ARG A 11 22.54 9.52 -5.95
C ARG A 11 21.05 9.19 -6.13
N THR A 12 20.73 8.04 -6.71
CA THR A 12 19.34 7.63 -6.93
C THR A 12 18.74 7.09 -5.63
N VAL A 13 17.57 7.59 -5.27
CA VAL A 13 16.78 7.04 -4.16
C VAL A 13 15.69 6.16 -4.74
N ILE A 14 15.50 4.98 -4.16
CA ILE A 14 14.50 4.00 -4.58
C ILE A 14 13.53 3.78 -3.43
N ILE A 15 12.23 3.84 -3.72
CA ILE A 15 11.16 3.37 -2.84
C ILE A 15 10.55 2.15 -3.50
N ALA A 16 10.67 1.00 -2.85
CA ALA A 16 10.20 -0.28 -3.36
C ALA A 16 8.97 -0.76 -2.58
N ASN A 17 7.91 -1.07 -3.29
CA ASN A 17 6.78 -1.79 -2.72
C ASN A 17 7.17 -3.27 -2.59
N THR A 18 7.10 -3.81 -1.36
CA THR A 18 7.48 -5.19 -1.07
C THR A 18 6.35 -6.19 -1.20
N HIS A 19 5.15 -5.72 -1.58
CA HIS A 19 4.02 -6.62 -1.76
C HIS A 19 4.28 -7.61 -2.90
N GLU A 20 4.24 -8.91 -2.57
CA GLU A 20 4.40 -9.98 -3.55
C GLU A 20 3.04 -10.35 -4.13
N LEU A 21 2.87 -10.13 -5.43
CA LEU A 21 1.70 -10.60 -6.16
C LEU A 21 1.97 -12.01 -6.66
N ALA A 22 1.06 -12.94 -6.35
CA ALA A 22 1.08 -14.27 -6.93
C ALA A 22 0.87 -14.15 -8.45
N THR A 23 1.93 -14.31 -9.21
CA THR A 23 1.88 -14.31 -10.67
C THR A 23 1.46 -15.69 -11.21
N ALA A 24 1.15 -15.77 -12.51
CA ALA A 24 0.84 -17.05 -13.17
C ALA A 24 1.93 -18.13 -13.01
N ALA A 25 3.15 -17.76 -12.62
CA ALA A 25 4.22 -18.69 -12.28
C ALA A 25 3.88 -19.53 -11.05
N PHE A 26 3.23 -18.95 -10.02
CA PHE A 26 2.77 -19.66 -8.82
C PHE A 26 1.63 -20.65 -9.10
N VAL A 27 0.84 -20.42 -10.17
CA VAL A 27 -0.20 -21.37 -10.59
C VAL A 27 0.42 -22.63 -11.19
N ARG A 28 1.60 -22.52 -11.79
CA ARG A 28 2.33 -23.64 -12.42
C ARG A 28 3.29 -24.33 -11.46
N ASP A 29 3.87 -23.59 -10.52
CA ASP A 29 4.79 -24.09 -9.51
C ASP A 29 4.49 -23.43 -8.16
N PRO A 30 3.83 -24.13 -7.22
CA PRO A 30 3.55 -23.61 -5.88
C PRO A 30 4.80 -23.24 -5.08
N ASN A 31 5.98 -23.76 -5.46
CA ASN A 31 7.27 -23.48 -4.84
C ASN A 31 8.04 -22.37 -5.57
N ALA A 32 7.48 -21.77 -6.62
CA ALA A 32 8.11 -20.66 -7.31
C ALA A 32 8.29 -19.49 -6.33
N SER A 33 9.55 -19.09 -6.12
CA SER A 33 9.88 -17.90 -5.35
C SER A 33 10.05 -16.73 -6.31
N LEU A 34 9.44 -15.58 -6.00
CA LEU A 34 9.66 -14.33 -6.75
C LEU A 34 11.08 -13.78 -6.56
N HIS A 35 11.90 -14.41 -5.72
CA HIS A 35 13.25 -13.93 -5.37
C HIS A 35 13.25 -12.43 -5.00
N ALA A 36 12.21 -11.97 -4.30
CA ALA A 36 12.06 -10.56 -3.93
C ALA A 36 13.27 -10.04 -3.16
N SER A 37 13.82 -10.87 -2.26
CA SER A 37 15.08 -10.55 -1.55
C SER A 37 16.24 -10.32 -2.50
N ALA A 38 16.43 -11.20 -3.49
CA ALA A 38 17.51 -11.05 -4.48
C ALA A 38 17.31 -9.83 -5.38
N LEU A 39 16.05 -9.45 -5.67
CA LEU A 39 15.75 -8.21 -6.40
C LEU A 39 16.05 -6.98 -5.56
N LEU A 40 15.68 -6.98 -4.29
CA LEU A 40 16.01 -5.90 -3.35
C LEU A 40 17.52 -5.75 -3.18
N ASP A 41 18.27 -6.85 -3.10
CA ASP A 41 19.73 -6.81 -2.99
C ASP A 41 20.37 -6.23 -4.26
N LYS A 42 19.85 -6.53 -5.44
CA LYS A 42 20.28 -5.87 -6.69
C LYS A 42 20.02 -4.36 -6.67
N LEU A 43 18.86 -3.92 -6.16
CA LEU A 43 18.54 -2.51 -6.01
C LEU A 43 19.48 -1.83 -5.01
N ARG A 44 19.75 -2.47 -3.87
CA ARG A 44 20.69 -1.98 -2.85
C ARG A 44 22.11 -1.89 -3.39
N HIS A 45 22.55 -2.88 -4.17
CA HIS A 45 23.85 -2.85 -4.80
C HIS A 45 23.97 -1.71 -5.83
N ALA A 46 22.90 -1.48 -6.60
CA ALA A 46 22.92 -0.46 -7.66
C ALA A 46 22.84 0.97 -7.10
N ALA A 47 21.98 1.22 -6.10
CA ALA A 47 21.74 2.57 -5.58
C ALA A 47 22.56 2.93 -4.33
N GLY A 48 22.97 1.92 -3.55
CA GLY A 48 23.48 2.01 -2.19
C GLY A 48 22.42 1.56 -1.19
N PRO A 49 22.77 0.77 -0.16
CA PRO A 49 21.79 0.19 0.78
C PRO A 49 20.99 1.26 1.53
N GLU A 50 21.60 2.40 1.84
CA GLU A 50 20.97 3.54 2.51
C GLU A 50 20.01 4.34 1.60
N ARG A 51 20.01 4.04 0.30
CA ARG A 51 19.18 4.71 -0.72
C ARG A 51 17.96 3.91 -1.13
N VAL A 52 17.76 2.71 -0.58
CA VAL A 52 16.62 1.84 -0.88
C VAL A 52 15.72 1.73 0.33
N PHE A 53 14.52 2.25 0.21
CA PHE A 53 13.48 2.21 1.22
C PHE A 53 12.39 1.24 0.79
N THR A 54 11.93 0.42 1.71
CA THR A 54 10.89 -0.60 1.45
C THR A 54 9.64 -0.30 2.23
N ILE A 55 8.49 -0.61 1.64
CA ILE A 55 7.18 -0.49 2.26
C ILE A 55 6.21 -1.48 1.61
N ASP A 56 5.32 -2.11 2.39
CA ASP A 56 4.19 -2.86 1.85
C ASP A 56 2.97 -1.93 1.73
N ALA A 57 2.97 -1.13 0.66
CA ALA A 57 1.93 -0.14 0.42
C ALA A 57 0.56 -0.77 0.13
N GLN A 58 0.53 -1.97 -0.47
CA GLN A 58 -0.72 -2.67 -0.74
C GLN A 58 -1.36 -3.20 0.53
N SER A 59 -0.58 -3.77 1.44
CA SER A 59 -1.11 -4.21 2.74
C SER A 59 -1.64 -3.04 3.56
N ILE A 60 -0.96 -1.88 3.54
CA ILE A 60 -1.46 -0.66 4.19
C ILE A 60 -2.80 -0.24 3.56
N ALA A 61 -2.85 -0.12 2.22
CA ALA A 61 -4.07 0.28 1.51
C ALA A 61 -5.22 -0.70 1.78
N GLN A 62 -4.96 -2.01 1.69
CA GLN A 62 -5.97 -3.04 1.92
C GLN A 62 -6.52 -3.01 3.35
N ARG A 63 -5.65 -2.88 4.36
CA ARG A 63 -6.08 -2.88 5.77
C ARG A 63 -6.78 -1.59 6.17
N MET A 64 -6.26 -0.44 5.73
CA MET A 64 -6.77 0.86 6.16
C MET A 64 -7.92 1.38 5.30
N LEU A 65 -7.94 1.05 4.00
CA LEU A 65 -8.89 1.60 3.04
C LEU A 65 -9.83 0.53 2.46
N GLY A 66 -9.55 -0.76 2.70
CA GLY A 66 -10.32 -1.88 2.17
C GLY A 66 -10.07 -2.19 0.70
N ASP A 67 -9.14 -1.49 0.06
CA ASP A 67 -8.82 -1.61 -1.36
C ASP A 67 -7.31 -1.47 -1.59
N THR A 68 -6.77 -2.20 -2.55
CA THR A 68 -5.34 -2.16 -2.94
C THR A 68 -5.03 -1.07 -3.97
N MET A 69 -6.03 -0.57 -4.71
CA MET A 69 -5.84 0.42 -5.78
C MET A 69 -5.13 1.69 -5.31
N PRO A 70 -5.40 2.24 -4.10
CA PRO A 70 -4.71 3.44 -3.63
C PRO A 70 -3.23 3.24 -3.23
N ALA A 71 -2.68 2.03 -3.32
CA ALA A 71 -1.29 1.75 -2.94
C ALA A 71 -0.27 2.68 -3.63
N ASN A 72 -0.52 3.06 -4.88
CA ASN A 72 0.34 4.01 -5.59
C ASN A 72 0.36 5.40 -4.93
N ILE A 73 -0.78 5.82 -4.38
CA ILE A 73 -0.89 7.10 -3.66
C ILE A 73 -0.24 7.00 -2.26
N VAL A 74 -0.30 5.84 -1.61
CA VAL A 74 0.50 5.56 -0.40
C VAL A 74 1.98 5.71 -0.71
N MET A 75 2.47 5.11 -1.80
CA MET A 75 3.87 5.25 -2.25
C MET A 75 4.25 6.71 -2.52
N LEU A 76 3.35 7.49 -3.14
CA LEU A 76 3.55 8.93 -3.35
C LEU A 76 3.68 9.68 -2.01
N GLY A 77 2.87 9.35 -1.01
CA GLY A 77 2.97 9.90 0.34
C GLY A 77 4.31 9.62 1.01
N VAL A 78 4.83 8.40 0.86
CA VAL A 78 6.18 8.02 1.32
C VAL A 78 7.24 8.87 0.64
N ALA A 79 7.18 9.00 -0.69
CA ALA A 79 8.13 9.79 -1.47
C ALA A 79 8.11 11.26 -1.06
N PHE A 80 6.91 11.82 -0.86
CA PHE A 80 6.72 13.19 -0.42
C PHE A 80 7.31 13.44 0.96
N GLN A 81 7.01 12.59 1.93
CA GLN A 81 7.50 12.73 3.32
C GLN A 81 9.03 12.62 3.41
N ARG A 82 9.66 11.93 2.45
CA ARG A 82 11.11 11.85 2.32
C ARG A 82 11.74 13.02 1.55
N GLY A 83 10.94 14.01 1.14
CA GLY A 83 11.43 15.18 0.40
C GLY A 83 11.85 14.89 -1.05
N LEU A 84 11.35 13.79 -1.63
CA LEU A 84 11.72 13.36 -2.99
C LEU A 84 10.80 13.93 -4.08
N VAL A 85 9.72 14.57 -3.69
CA VAL A 85 8.73 15.15 -4.60
C VAL A 85 8.82 16.67 -4.56
N PRO A 86 9.26 17.34 -5.64
CA PRO A 86 9.52 18.79 -5.65
C PRO A 86 8.24 19.61 -5.91
N VAL A 87 7.12 19.25 -5.24
CA VAL A 87 5.82 19.95 -5.32
C VAL A 87 5.29 20.14 -3.90
N SER A 88 4.53 21.19 -3.68
CA SER A 88 3.90 21.44 -2.38
C SER A 88 2.76 20.45 -2.10
N GLU A 89 2.46 20.22 -0.83
CA GLU A 89 1.33 19.40 -0.41
C GLU A 89 0.01 19.95 -0.95
N ALA A 90 -0.18 21.28 -0.91
CA ALA A 90 -1.35 21.93 -1.43
C ALA A 90 -1.56 21.66 -2.93
N ALA A 91 -0.46 21.66 -3.72
CA ALA A 91 -0.54 21.34 -5.14
C ALA A 91 -0.93 19.88 -5.38
N LEU A 92 -0.42 18.94 -4.58
CA LEU A 92 -0.79 17.52 -4.66
C LEU A 92 -2.25 17.31 -4.26
N MET A 93 -2.70 17.90 -3.16
CA MET A 93 -4.11 17.82 -2.76
C MET A 93 -5.03 18.38 -3.85
N ARG A 94 -4.64 19.51 -4.43
CA ARG A 94 -5.41 20.09 -5.54
C ARG A 94 -5.43 19.22 -6.80
N ALA A 95 -4.33 18.55 -7.11
CA ALA A 95 -4.26 17.60 -8.22
C ALA A 95 -5.18 16.39 -8.00
N ILE A 96 -5.23 15.86 -6.77
CA ILE A 96 -6.16 14.78 -6.40
C ILE A 96 -7.61 15.23 -6.56
N GLU A 97 -7.95 16.44 -6.11
CA GLU A 97 -9.29 17.01 -6.27
C GLU A 97 -9.69 17.18 -7.74
N LEU A 98 -8.78 17.72 -8.55
CA LEU A 98 -9.03 17.92 -9.98
C LEU A 98 -9.18 16.62 -10.74
N ASN A 99 -8.50 15.56 -10.33
CA ASN A 99 -8.66 14.22 -10.91
C ASN A 99 -10.08 13.67 -10.68
N GLY A 100 -10.75 14.04 -9.58
CA GLY A 100 -12.14 13.73 -9.31
C GLY A 100 -12.47 12.25 -8.99
N VAL A 101 -11.48 11.36 -9.00
CA VAL A 101 -11.68 9.92 -8.75
C VAL A 101 -11.26 9.60 -7.32
N ALA A 102 -12.19 9.04 -6.52
CA ALA A 102 -11.96 8.57 -5.15
C ALA A 102 -11.15 9.60 -4.30
N VAL A 103 -11.54 10.87 -4.37
CA VAL A 103 -10.76 12.00 -3.84
C VAL A 103 -10.38 11.81 -2.39
N GLU A 104 -11.35 11.52 -1.51
CA GLU A 104 -11.11 11.37 -0.08
C GLU A 104 -10.26 10.14 0.23
N THR A 105 -10.49 9.02 -0.47
CA THR A 105 -9.66 7.81 -0.34
C THR A 105 -8.21 8.09 -0.75
N ASN A 106 -8.00 8.83 -1.83
CA ASN A 106 -6.66 9.18 -2.30
C ASN A 106 -5.96 10.16 -1.36
N LYS A 107 -6.67 11.14 -0.79
CA LYS A 107 -6.12 12.03 0.24
C LYS A 107 -5.70 11.24 1.48
N LEU A 108 -6.55 10.30 1.92
CA LEU A 108 -6.24 9.44 3.06
C LEU A 108 -5.07 8.51 2.76
N ALA A 109 -5.02 7.90 1.57
CA ALA A 109 -3.89 7.07 1.14
C ALA A 109 -2.55 7.84 1.16
N PHE A 110 -2.56 9.08 0.67
CA PHE A 110 -1.40 9.96 0.74
C PHE A 110 -0.98 10.24 2.19
N ALA A 111 -1.93 10.54 3.08
CA ALA A 111 -1.67 10.77 4.49
C ALA A 111 -1.09 9.52 5.19
N LEU A 112 -1.61 8.31 4.88
CA LEU A 112 -1.09 7.03 5.38
C LEU A 112 0.36 6.79 4.94
N GLY A 113 0.69 7.10 3.69
CA GLY A 113 2.06 7.01 3.19
C GLY A 113 3.02 7.96 3.92
N ARG A 114 2.58 9.17 4.23
CA ARG A 114 3.34 10.12 5.05
C ARG A 114 3.52 9.61 6.48
N LEU A 115 2.45 9.09 7.08
CA LEU A 115 2.44 8.56 8.44
C LEU A 115 3.41 7.38 8.57
N ALA A 116 3.47 6.51 7.57
CA ALA A 116 4.39 5.37 7.54
C ALA A 116 5.87 5.77 7.65
N VAL A 117 6.21 6.98 7.23
CA VAL A 117 7.58 7.53 7.36
C VAL A 117 7.75 8.35 8.63
N ALA A 118 6.77 9.20 8.95
CA ALA A 118 6.88 10.16 10.04
C ALA A 118 6.68 9.51 11.43
N ALA A 119 5.79 8.52 11.52
CA ALA A 119 5.46 7.84 12.77
C ALA A 119 5.00 6.38 12.50
N PRO A 120 5.91 5.47 12.12
CA PRO A 120 5.57 4.08 11.78
C PRO A 120 4.84 3.35 12.92
N ASP A 121 5.21 3.60 14.17
CA ASP A 121 4.53 2.99 15.33
C ASP A 121 3.08 3.47 15.47
N ALA A 122 2.79 4.69 15.07
CA ALA A 122 1.41 5.20 15.07
C ALA A 122 0.59 4.51 13.98
N LEU A 123 1.17 4.26 12.81
CA LEU A 123 0.52 3.50 11.75
C LEU A 123 0.21 2.07 12.20
N LEU A 124 1.17 1.37 12.82
CA LEU A 124 0.97 0.01 13.36
C LEU A 124 -0.18 -0.04 14.36
N ARG A 125 -0.27 0.93 15.27
CA ARG A 125 -1.41 1.04 16.21
C ARG A 125 -2.74 1.25 15.51
N LEU A 126 -2.79 2.06 14.46
CA LEU A 126 -4.00 2.28 13.67
C LEU A 126 -4.42 1.02 12.90
N GLU A 127 -3.46 0.22 12.45
CA GLU A 127 -3.71 -1.06 11.79
C GLU A 127 -4.24 -2.14 12.76
N GLY A 128 -4.35 -1.84 14.07
CA GLY A 128 -4.74 -2.81 15.10
C GLY A 128 -3.67 -3.89 15.33
N ILE A 129 -2.45 -3.65 14.85
CA ILE A 129 -1.30 -4.49 15.13
C ILE A 129 -0.70 -4.02 16.46
N ASP A 130 -1.46 -4.23 17.54
CA ASP A 130 -0.82 -4.33 18.83
C ASP A 130 -0.07 -5.67 18.83
N ALA A 131 1.24 -5.64 18.99
CA ALA A 131 2.10 -6.83 18.89
C ALA A 131 1.75 -7.94 19.92
N SER A 132 0.80 -7.65 20.80
CA SER A 132 0.25 -8.56 21.81
C SER A 132 -1.08 -9.21 21.44
N VAL A 133 -1.78 -8.74 20.40
CA VAL A 133 -3.06 -9.32 19.97
C VAL A 133 -2.85 -10.02 18.62
N ARG A 134 -2.48 -11.29 18.66
CA ARG A 134 -2.78 -12.20 17.55
C ARG A 134 -4.30 -12.18 17.40
N PRO A 135 -4.89 -11.77 16.24
CA PRO A 135 -6.29 -12.00 16.01
C PRO A 135 -6.49 -13.52 16.06
N GLU A 136 -7.23 -14.01 17.04
CA GLU A 136 -7.73 -15.37 16.97
C GLU A 136 -8.53 -15.50 15.67
N PRO A 137 -8.36 -16.59 14.91
CA PRO A 137 -9.20 -16.84 13.75
C PRO A 137 -10.63 -16.84 14.23
N VAL A 138 -11.42 -15.86 13.81
CA VAL A 138 -12.85 -15.84 14.10
C VAL A 138 -13.48 -16.85 13.15
N GLU A 139 -13.46 -18.12 13.55
CA GLU A 139 -14.10 -19.21 12.84
C GLU A 139 -15.56 -19.28 13.27
N GLY A 140 -16.48 -19.05 12.34
CA GLY A 140 -17.91 -19.26 12.56
C GLY A 140 -18.80 -18.44 11.62
N PRO A 141 -20.06 -18.88 11.41
CA PRO A 141 -21.01 -18.20 10.53
C PRO A 141 -21.29 -16.75 10.96
N ALA A 142 -21.29 -16.45 12.26
CA ALA A 142 -21.47 -15.09 12.78
C ALA A 142 -20.36 -14.10 12.35
N ALA A 143 -19.16 -14.59 12.10
CA ALA A 143 -18.07 -13.77 11.61
C ALA A 143 -18.21 -13.43 10.12
N LEU A 144 -18.73 -14.38 9.35
CA LEU A 144 -19.04 -14.19 7.94
C LEU A 144 -20.15 -13.16 7.77
N ASP A 145 -21.23 -13.27 8.55
CA ASP A 145 -22.35 -12.33 8.51
C ASP A 145 -21.91 -10.90 8.90
N ALA A 146 -21.07 -10.77 9.91
CA ALA A 146 -20.50 -9.48 10.30
C ALA A 146 -19.58 -8.90 9.22
N LEU A 147 -18.82 -9.74 8.51
CA LEU A 147 -17.97 -9.32 7.39
C LEU A 147 -18.83 -8.87 6.21
N ILE A 148 -19.87 -9.62 5.87
CA ILE A 148 -20.82 -9.30 4.81
C ILE A 148 -21.50 -7.96 5.10
N ALA A 149 -22.06 -7.78 6.30
CA ALA A 149 -22.73 -6.54 6.70
C ALA A 149 -21.79 -5.33 6.62
N ARG A 150 -20.53 -5.48 7.02
CA ARG A 150 -19.52 -4.43 6.91
C ARG A 150 -19.19 -4.12 5.45
N ARG A 151 -19.11 -5.12 4.58
CA ARG A 151 -18.88 -4.95 3.15
C ARG A 151 -20.06 -4.32 2.43
N GLU A 152 -21.27 -4.71 2.76
CA GLU A 152 -22.51 -4.12 2.24
C GLU A 152 -22.59 -2.63 2.61
N ALA A 153 -22.33 -2.27 3.86
CA ALA A 153 -22.31 -0.88 4.32
C ALA A 153 -21.25 -0.05 3.56
N PHE A 154 -20.06 -0.63 3.34
CA PHE A 154 -19.00 0.01 2.58
C PHE A 154 -19.39 0.22 1.11
N LEU A 155 -19.93 -0.82 0.44
CA LEU A 155 -20.34 -0.76 -0.97
C LEU A 155 -21.53 0.18 -1.18
N THR A 156 -22.47 0.23 -0.23
CA THR A 156 -23.60 1.17 -0.26
C THR A 156 -23.11 2.62 -0.19
N GLY A 157 -22.11 2.90 0.63
CA GLY A 157 -21.50 4.23 0.73
C GLY A 157 -20.63 4.60 -0.47
N TYR A 158 -20.13 3.59 -1.20
CA TYR A 158 -19.18 3.81 -2.29
C TYR A 158 -19.86 3.98 -3.67
N GLN A 159 -20.91 3.18 -3.99
CA GLN A 159 -21.56 3.22 -5.30
C GLN A 159 -23.08 3.30 -5.23
N ASP A 160 -23.75 2.22 -4.89
CA ASP A 160 -25.22 2.17 -4.70
C ASP A 160 -25.68 0.89 -3.97
N THR A 161 -26.95 0.93 -3.51
CA THR A 161 -27.56 -0.17 -2.76
C THR A 161 -27.77 -1.44 -3.61
N ALA A 162 -27.95 -1.32 -4.92
CA ALA A 162 -28.22 -2.46 -5.80
C ALA A 162 -26.94 -3.27 -6.04
N LEU A 163 -25.76 -2.63 -6.00
CA LEU A 163 -24.48 -3.32 -6.09
C LEU A 163 -24.15 -4.06 -4.77
N ALA A 164 -24.44 -3.44 -3.63
CA ALA A 164 -24.23 -4.05 -2.32
C ALA A 164 -25.03 -5.35 -2.11
N GLN A 165 -26.26 -5.40 -2.63
CA GLN A 165 -27.11 -6.59 -2.53
C GLN A 165 -26.70 -7.76 -3.43
N ARG A 166 -25.78 -7.57 -4.37
CA ARG A 166 -25.25 -8.63 -5.25
C ARG A 166 -23.99 -9.32 -4.70
N TYR A 167 -23.46 -8.81 -3.60
CA TYR A 167 -22.25 -9.35 -2.96
C TYR A 167 -22.62 -10.43 -1.96
#